data_651e9b3453c2fb355eb6685fa11c480e
#
_entry.id   651e9b3453c2fb355eb6685fa11c480e
#
_cell.length_a   1.000
_cell.length_b   1.000
_cell.length_c   1.000
_cell.angle_alpha   90.00
_cell.angle_beta   90.00
_cell.angle_gamma   90.00
#
_symmetry.space_group_name_H-M   'P 1'
#
loop_
_entity.id
_entity.type
_entity.pdbx_description
1 polymer ?
#
loop_
_entity_poly.entity_id
_entity_poly.type
_entity_poly.pdbx_seq_one_letter_code
_entity_poly.pdbx_strand_id
1 'polypeptide(L)'
;MALISLRQLLDHAAEHQYGVPAFNVNNLEQMRAIMEAAAKTDSPVIVQASAGARKYAGAPFLRHLILAAIEEFPHVPVVMHQDHGTSPAICQIGRAHV
;
A
#
# COMPACT_ATOMS: atom_id res chain seq x y z
N MET A 1 13.57 7.57 -1.81
CA MET A 1 12.16 7.82 -1.60
C MET A 1 11.41 6.51 -1.43
N ALA A 2 10.64 6.37 -0.36
CA ALA A 2 10.00 5.09 -0.03
C ALA A 2 8.79 4.76 -0.93
N LEU A 3 8.01 5.77 -1.32
CA LEU A 3 6.84 5.56 -2.17
C LEU A 3 7.25 5.43 -3.64
N ILE A 4 6.89 4.31 -4.24
CA ILE A 4 7.19 4.03 -5.66
C ILE A 4 5.92 3.61 -6.39
N SER A 5 5.96 3.63 -7.73
CA SER A 5 4.81 3.21 -8.53
C SER A 5 4.70 1.69 -8.59
N LEU A 6 3.47 1.22 -8.74
CA LEU A 6 3.20 -0.22 -8.90
C LEU A 6 3.93 -0.78 -10.12
N ARG A 7 3.93 -0.04 -11.23
CA ARG A 7 4.61 -0.47 -12.45
C ARG A 7 6.11 -0.66 -12.23
N GLN A 8 6.74 0.29 -11.56
CA GLN A 8 8.16 0.23 -11.24
C GLN A 8 8.50 -1.04 -10.46
N LEU A 9 7.71 -1.33 -9.44
CA LEU A 9 7.93 -2.51 -8.60
C LEU A 9 7.68 -3.80 -9.36
N LEU A 10 6.59 -3.89 -10.11
CA LEU A 10 6.25 -5.10 -10.86
C LEU A 10 7.25 -5.38 -11.99
N ASP A 11 7.72 -4.36 -12.67
CA ASP A 11 8.75 -4.53 -13.71
C ASP A 11 10.04 -5.05 -13.10
N HIS A 12 10.46 -4.52 -11.97
CA HIS A 12 11.65 -4.99 -11.26
C HIS A 12 11.49 -6.43 -10.80
N ALA A 13 10.32 -6.76 -10.25
CA ALA A 13 10.02 -8.12 -9.80
C ALA A 13 10.05 -9.13 -10.95
N ALA A 14 9.48 -8.77 -12.10
CA ALA A 14 9.48 -9.61 -13.28
C ALA A 14 10.90 -9.83 -13.81
N GLU A 15 11.68 -8.76 -13.86
CA GLU A 15 13.06 -8.79 -14.35
C GLU A 15 13.97 -9.65 -13.48
N HIS A 16 13.76 -9.63 -12.16
CA HIS A 16 14.57 -10.37 -11.18
C HIS A 16 13.89 -11.64 -10.68
N GLN A 17 12.73 -11.98 -11.23
CA GLN A 17 12.00 -13.23 -10.98
C GLN A 17 11.67 -13.48 -9.50
N TYR A 18 11.06 -12.48 -8.83
CA TYR A 18 10.57 -12.66 -7.46
C TYR A 18 9.11 -12.23 -7.33
N GLY A 19 8.41 -12.76 -6.34
CA GLY A 19 7.05 -12.37 -6.00
C GLY A 19 7.03 -11.18 -5.05
N VAL A 20 5.98 -10.38 -5.13
CA VAL A 20 5.78 -9.25 -4.23
C VAL A 20 4.44 -9.42 -3.52
N PRO A 21 4.42 -9.38 -2.18
CA PRO A 21 3.15 -9.49 -1.46
C PRO A 21 2.37 -8.18 -1.55
N ALA A 22 1.05 -8.31 -1.62
CA ALA A 22 0.12 -7.20 -1.53
C ALA A 22 -0.75 -7.42 -0.31
N PHE A 23 -0.61 -6.57 0.69
CA PHE A 23 -1.29 -6.72 1.98
C PHE A 23 -2.44 -5.73 2.11
N ASN A 24 -3.58 -6.22 2.54
CA ASN A 24 -4.73 -5.38 2.86
C ASN A 24 -4.48 -4.64 4.17
N VAL A 25 -4.80 -3.35 4.20
CA VAL A 25 -4.63 -2.51 5.38
C VAL A 25 -5.97 -1.91 5.78
N ASN A 26 -6.35 -2.13 7.02
CA ASN A 26 -7.59 -1.60 7.59
C ASN A 26 -7.36 -0.76 8.86
N ASN A 27 -6.24 -0.95 9.54
CA ASN A 27 -5.97 -0.29 10.82
C ASN A 27 -4.47 -0.11 11.06
N LEU A 28 -4.16 0.58 12.15
CA LEU A 28 -2.79 0.89 12.56
C LEU A 28 -1.97 -0.37 12.83
N GLU A 29 -2.54 -1.33 13.53
CA GLU A 29 -1.83 -2.54 13.93
C GLU A 29 -1.38 -3.35 12.73
N GLN A 30 -2.24 -3.48 11.73
CA GLN A 30 -1.92 -4.16 10.49
C GLN A 30 -0.82 -3.44 9.72
N MET A 31 -0.92 -2.10 9.62
CA MET A 31 0.09 -1.31 8.92
C MET A 31 1.46 -1.45 9.57
N ARG A 32 1.52 -1.37 10.90
CA ARG A 32 2.78 -1.53 11.63
C ARG A 32 3.38 -2.92 11.44
N ALA A 33 2.55 -3.96 11.52
CA ALA A 33 3.02 -5.34 11.33
C ALA A 33 3.60 -5.56 9.94
N ILE A 34 2.94 -5.04 8.91
CA ILE A 34 3.41 -5.13 7.53
C ILE A 34 4.75 -4.44 7.36
N MET A 35 4.87 -3.20 7.85
CA MET A 35 6.08 -2.42 7.68
C MET A 35 7.26 -2.98 8.49
N GLU A 36 7.00 -3.46 9.69
CA GLU A 36 8.04 -4.10 10.51
C GLU A 36 8.57 -5.37 9.83
N ALA A 37 7.68 -6.19 9.29
CA ALA A 37 8.08 -7.39 8.57
C ALA A 37 8.86 -7.05 7.28
N ALA A 38 8.40 -6.06 6.52
CA ALA A 38 9.08 -5.61 5.31
C ALA A 38 10.48 -5.07 5.61
N ALA A 39 10.62 -4.26 6.65
CA ALA A 39 11.91 -3.73 7.07
C ALA A 39 12.85 -4.85 7.53
N LYS A 40 12.34 -5.79 8.30
CA LYS A 40 13.13 -6.89 8.86
C LYS A 40 13.65 -7.83 7.78
N THR A 41 12.89 -8.00 6.69
CA THR A 41 13.28 -8.86 5.56
C THR A 41 13.91 -8.10 4.41
N ASP A 42 14.06 -6.79 4.56
CA ASP A 42 14.60 -5.89 3.52
C ASP A 42 13.85 -6.07 2.19
N SER A 43 12.53 -6.03 2.25
CA SER A 43 11.66 -6.34 1.12
C SER A 43 10.76 -5.17 0.75
N PRO A 44 10.47 -4.96 -0.54
CA PRO A 44 9.42 -4.05 -0.96
C PRO A 44 8.05 -4.64 -0.65
N VAL A 45 7.04 -3.79 -0.56
CA VAL A 45 5.69 -4.22 -0.22
C VAL A 45 4.63 -3.40 -0.95
N ILE A 46 3.55 -4.04 -1.33
CA ILE A 46 2.35 -3.38 -1.82
C ILE A 46 1.35 -3.33 -0.67
N VAL A 47 0.89 -2.14 -0.31
CA VAL A 47 -0.20 -1.95 0.64
C VAL A 47 -1.44 -1.55 -0.14
N GLN A 48 -2.53 -2.24 0.09
CA GLN A 48 -3.73 -2.03 -0.70
C GLN A 48 -4.94 -1.80 0.17
N ALA A 49 -5.86 -0.98 -0.33
CA ALA A 49 -7.09 -0.63 0.35
C ALA A 49 -8.27 -0.87 -0.58
N SER A 50 -9.20 -1.71 -0.15
CA SER A 50 -10.46 -1.91 -0.84
C SER A 50 -11.42 -0.75 -0.52
N ALA A 51 -12.53 -0.68 -1.27
CA ALA A 51 -13.59 0.26 -0.95
C ALA A 51 -14.12 0.02 0.46
N GLY A 52 -14.25 -1.24 0.86
CA GLY A 52 -14.65 -1.62 2.21
C GLY A 52 -13.70 -1.14 3.28
N ALA A 53 -12.41 -1.25 3.05
CA ALA A 53 -11.38 -0.76 3.98
C ALA A 53 -11.46 0.77 4.13
N ARG A 54 -11.63 1.49 3.04
CA ARG A 54 -11.77 2.95 3.07
C ARG A 54 -13.04 3.37 3.79
N LYS A 55 -14.14 2.63 3.64
CA LYS A 55 -15.38 2.90 4.35
C LYS A 55 -15.24 2.63 5.85
N TYR A 56 -14.59 1.53 6.21
CA TYR A 56 -14.39 1.12 7.60
C TYR A 56 -13.50 2.13 8.36
N ALA A 57 -12.33 2.39 7.84
CA ALA A 57 -11.33 3.21 8.52
C ALA A 57 -11.53 4.71 8.29
N GLY A 58 -12.15 5.08 7.18
CA GLY A 58 -12.17 6.46 6.72
C GLY A 58 -11.00 6.72 5.76
N ALA A 59 -11.29 7.19 4.54
CA ALA A 59 -10.25 7.40 3.54
C ALA A 59 -9.13 8.34 4.00
N PRO A 60 -9.43 9.49 4.65
CA PRO A 60 -8.36 10.36 5.17
C PRO A 60 -7.49 9.69 6.22
N PHE A 61 -8.08 8.93 7.13
CA PHE A 61 -7.32 8.20 8.15
C PHE A 61 -6.40 7.18 7.52
N LEU A 62 -6.91 6.41 6.57
CA LEU A 62 -6.14 5.36 5.92
C LEU A 62 -5.00 5.97 5.08
N ARG A 63 -5.27 7.05 4.37
CA ARG A 63 -4.26 7.76 3.60
C ARG A 63 -3.11 8.24 4.49
N HIS A 64 -3.43 8.92 5.59
CA HIS A 64 -2.41 9.44 6.51
C HIS A 64 -1.69 8.31 7.25
N LEU A 65 -2.37 7.22 7.53
CA LEU A 65 -1.75 6.05 8.13
C LEU A 65 -0.66 5.47 7.22
N ILE A 66 -0.95 5.35 5.93
CA ILE A 66 0.03 4.86 4.96
C ILE A 66 1.17 5.86 4.79
N LEU A 67 0.88 7.14 4.72
CA LEU A 67 1.90 8.18 4.63
C LEU A 67 2.81 8.20 5.87
N ALA A 68 2.23 8.01 7.05
CA ALA A 68 2.98 7.93 8.29
C ALA A 68 3.92 6.72 8.28
N ALA A 69 3.46 5.58 7.77
CA ALA A 69 4.28 4.39 7.65
C ALA A 69 5.47 4.60 6.70
N ILE A 70 5.24 5.28 5.59
CA ILE A 70 6.30 5.62 4.63
C ILE A 70 7.35 6.52 5.30
N GLU A 71 6.91 7.46 6.10
CA GLU A 71 7.80 8.37 6.83
C GLU A 71 8.61 7.66 7.90
N GLU A 72 7.98 6.74 8.63
CA GLU A 72 8.63 5.99 9.72
C GLU A 72 9.60 4.92 9.20
N PHE A 73 9.33 4.37 8.00
CA PHE A 73 10.15 3.32 7.38
C PHE A 73 10.69 3.79 6.02
N PRO A 74 11.57 4.80 5.98
CA PRO A 74 11.99 5.39 4.70
C PRO A 74 12.81 4.47 3.81
N HIS A 75 13.32 3.37 4.33
CA HIS A 75 14.12 2.41 3.57
C HIS A 75 13.29 1.31 2.90
N VAL A 76 11.99 1.21 3.23
CA VAL A 76 11.12 0.20 2.66
C VAL A 76 10.41 0.78 1.43
N PRO A 77 10.64 0.21 0.22
CA PRO A 77 9.88 0.62 -0.96
C PRO A 77 8.43 0.20 -0.82
N VAL A 78 7.52 1.16 -0.91
CA VAL A 78 6.08 0.94 -0.70
C VAL A 78 5.30 1.37 -1.93
N VAL A 79 4.37 0.52 -2.36
CA VAL A 79 3.40 0.84 -3.39
C VAL A 79 2.02 0.92 -2.76
N MET A 80 1.29 1.99 -3.04
CA MET A 80 -0.11 2.13 -2.64
C MET A 80 -1.00 1.64 -3.78
N HIS A 81 -1.91 0.73 -3.47
CA HIS A 81 -2.79 0.12 -4.47
C HIS A 81 -4.25 0.18 -4.04
N GLN A 82 -5.12 0.64 -4.95
CA GLN A 82 -6.56 0.58 -4.78
C GLN A 82 -7.06 -0.76 -5.30
N ASP A 83 -7.74 -1.52 -4.42
CA ASP A 83 -8.15 -2.88 -4.72
C ASP A 83 -9.68 -2.96 -4.87
N HIS A 84 -10.13 -3.83 -5.77
CA HIS A 84 -11.55 -4.17 -5.95
C HIS A 84 -12.49 -2.98 -6.14
N GLY A 85 -12.23 -2.14 -7.14
CA GLY A 85 -13.18 -1.11 -7.54
C GLY A 85 -14.38 -1.72 -8.23
N THR A 86 -15.57 -1.57 -7.65
CA THR A 86 -16.80 -2.17 -8.21
C THR A 86 -17.46 -1.31 -9.28
N SER A 87 -17.01 -0.07 -9.45
CA SER A 87 -17.48 0.85 -10.49
C SER A 87 -16.42 1.89 -10.79
N PRO A 88 -16.47 2.55 -11.96
CA PRO A 88 -15.56 3.64 -12.27
C PRO A 88 -15.63 4.79 -11.26
N ALA A 89 -16.82 5.09 -10.74
CA ALA A 89 -17.00 6.15 -9.73
C ALA A 89 -16.23 5.84 -8.45
N ILE A 90 -16.30 4.61 -7.96
CA ILE A 90 -15.56 4.18 -6.76
C ILE A 90 -14.06 4.25 -7.01
N CYS A 91 -13.60 3.88 -8.18
CA CYS A 91 -12.18 3.97 -8.54
C CYS A 91 -11.70 5.41 -8.58
N GLN A 92 -12.50 6.34 -9.09
CA GLN A 92 -12.17 7.76 -9.10
C GLN A 92 -12.10 8.33 -7.70
N ILE A 93 -13.04 7.98 -6.83
CA ILE A 93 -13.04 8.40 -5.42
C ILE A 93 -11.77 7.87 -4.73
N GLY A 94 -11.43 6.60 -4.95
CA GLY A 94 -10.22 6.01 -4.40
C GLY A 94 -8.95 6.73 -4.83
N ARG A 95 -8.85 7.08 -6.11
CA ARG A 95 -7.72 7.85 -6.65
C ARG A 95 -7.56 9.21 -6.01
N ALA A 96 -8.67 9.87 -5.69
CA ALA A 96 -8.64 11.18 -5.04
C ALA A 96 -8.07 11.10 -3.63
N HIS A 97 -8.17 9.96 -2.95
CA HIS A 97 -7.74 9.76 -1.58
C HIS A 97 -6.42 9.00 -1.45
N VAL A 98 -6.00 8.35 -2.50
CA VAL A 98 -4.77 7.56 -2.55
C VAL A 98 -3.82 8.11 -3.57
#